data_34d6d611131167c37aef3b3f12a91a7e
#
_entry.id   34d6d611131167c37aef3b3f12a91a7e
#
_cell.length_a   1.000
_cell.length_b   1.000
_cell.length_c   1.000
_cell.angle_alpha   90.00
_cell.angle_beta   90.00
_cell.angle_gamma   90.00
#
_symmetry.space_group_name_H-M   'P 1'
#
loop_
_entity.id
_entity.type
_entity.pdbx_description
1 polymer ?
#
loop_
_entity_poly.entity_id
_entity_poly.type
_entity_poly.pdbx_seq_one_letter_code
_entity_poly.pdbx_strand_id
1 'polypeptide(L)'
;MKIIIEGAGQVGSHLAKMLSHEGSDITVIDDSETRLRQLTTVADVVTILGDPSSIKVLRDAGCARADLFIAVNPLTTQTVNIVSALLAKKLGTKRVIARVDDEAYLIPENKLMFKDMGIDMLFYPEKIASDEIIDMLKHTATTDSMDFARGKLQMAVFRLEDDSPVLDMSVAEFTAAMTAASREVQFRIIAIARKGETLIPKRDTKFNYNDHLYIIAKREGIPAIMKFIGKDNVEVDSVMILGGSEIAEMVSAQLVRHQLKAVKIIEIDPNRCRELSERLPSGVIVANGDGRNSDFLVEEGIRDYDAVVAVTGNDEANILACVVAKKFGVARTVAQVENLEYVRLAEDMGVDAVINKKLITAGRIFKFTLSDKVRFVRYMSGTDAEVLEYTAAPESRITQAPLKDIEFPRNAIIGGVIRGSESFIAVGDTRIEPYDRVAVFALPETVKEVDKFFK
;
A
#
# COMPACT_ATOMS: atom_id res chain seq x y z
N MET A 1 -6.66 10.42 20.34
CA MET A 1 -7.91 10.20 19.61
C MET A 1 -8.55 8.93 20.14
N LYS A 2 -9.87 8.89 20.34
CA LYS A 2 -10.56 7.67 20.80
C LYS A 2 -11.06 6.87 19.61
N ILE A 3 -10.54 5.66 19.43
CA ILE A 3 -10.84 4.80 18.28
C ILE A 3 -11.40 3.47 18.78
N ILE A 4 -12.49 3.01 18.18
CA ILE A 4 -13.06 1.71 18.43
C ILE A 4 -12.85 0.85 17.18
N ILE A 5 -12.30 -0.34 17.35
CA ILE A 5 -12.09 -1.32 16.30
C ILE A 5 -12.97 -2.53 16.59
N GLU A 6 -13.81 -2.87 15.65
CA GLU A 6 -14.60 -4.09 15.64
C GLU A 6 -13.85 -5.16 14.87
N GLY A 7 -13.53 -6.26 15.54
CA GLY A 7 -12.81 -7.40 15.01
C GLY A 7 -11.32 -7.40 15.37
N ALA A 8 -10.89 -8.41 16.15
CA ALA A 8 -9.50 -8.69 16.49
C ALA A 8 -8.87 -9.73 15.53
N GLY A 9 -9.31 -9.76 14.28
CA GLY A 9 -8.67 -10.55 13.21
C GLY A 9 -7.36 -9.93 12.76
N GLN A 10 -6.77 -10.45 11.67
CA GLN A 10 -5.45 -10.01 11.18
C GLN A 10 -5.37 -8.49 10.93
N VAL A 11 -6.33 -7.92 10.22
CA VAL A 11 -6.38 -6.48 9.91
C VAL A 11 -6.65 -5.66 11.17
N GLY A 12 -7.65 -6.04 11.97
CA GLY A 12 -8.01 -5.30 13.19
C GLY A 12 -6.90 -5.30 14.23
N SER A 13 -6.23 -6.43 14.47
CA SER A 13 -5.09 -6.52 15.38
C SER A 13 -3.89 -5.69 14.91
N HIS A 14 -3.62 -5.68 13.60
CA HIS A 14 -2.56 -4.84 13.04
C HIS A 14 -2.88 -3.35 13.20
N LEU A 15 -4.11 -2.94 12.88
CA LEU A 15 -4.59 -1.57 13.09
C LEU A 15 -4.51 -1.15 14.56
N ALA A 16 -4.95 -2.02 15.47
CA ALA A 16 -4.92 -1.75 16.90
C ALA A 16 -3.50 -1.52 17.41
N LYS A 17 -2.55 -2.39 17.01
CA LYS A 17 -1.13 -2.25 17.33
C LYS A 17 -0.56 -0.95 16.78
N MET A 18 -0.75 -0.67 15.50
CA MET A 18 -0.23 0.52 14.85
C MET A 18 -0.76 1.81 15.48
N LEU A 19 -2.09 1.91 15.66
CA LEU A 19 -2.74 3.11 16.17
C LEU A 19 -2.47 3.34 17.68
N SER A 20 -2.24 2.28 18.45
CA SER A 20 -1.82 2.42 19.86
C SER A 20 -0.41 3.00 19.98
N HIS A 21 0.55 2.55 19.16
CA HIS A 21 1.89 3.15 19.10
C HIS A 21 1.86 4.63 18.72
N GLU A 22 0.86 5.03 17.91
CA GLU A 22 0.60 6.42 17.56
C GLU A 22 -0.05 7.24 18.70
N GLY A 23 -0.18 6.67 19.91
CA GLY A 23 -0.74 7.34 21.09
C GLY A 23 -2.23 7.64 20.97
N SER A 24 -2.99 6.81 20.26
CA SER A 24 -4.45 6.84 20.25
C SER A 24 -5.01 5.90 21.33
N ASP A 25 -6.13 6.28 21.91
CA ASP A 25 -6.93 5.46 22.84
C ASP A 25 -7.70 4.41 22.06
N ILE A 26 -7.29 3.15 22.11
CA ILE A 26 -7.90 2.06 21.31
C ILE A 26 -8.76 1.16 22.17
N THR A 27 -10.00 0.95 21.74
CA THR A 27 -10.89 -0.09 22.29
C THR A 27 -11.17 -1.10 21.17
N VAL A 28 -10.97 -2.39 21.43
CA VAL A 28 -11.22 -3.46 20.47
C VAL A 28 -12.38 -4.34 20.94
N ILE A 29 -13.36 -4.56 20.08
CA ILE A 29 -14.51 -5.44 20.31
C ILE A 29 -14.34 -6.69 19.48
N ASP A 30 -14.46 -7.86 20.07
CA ASP A 30 -14.45 -9.14 19.37
C ASP A 30 -15.25 -10.18 20.17
N ASP A 31 -15.81 -11.19 19.51
CA ASP A 31 -16.53 -12.29 20.12
C ASP A 31 -15.62 -13.45 20.58
N SER A 32 -14.32 -13.40 20.24
CA SER A 32 -13.32 -14.40 20.60
C SER A 32 -12.40 -13.89 21.71
N GLU A 33 -12.56 -14.48 22.89
CA GLU A 33 -11.66 -14.20 24.03
C GLU A 33 -10.20 -14.52 23.70
N THR A 34 -9.95 -15.57 22.91
CA THR A 34 -8.59 -15.97 22.50
C THR A 34 -7.91 -14.90 21.68
N ARG A 35 -8.61 -14.34 20.68
CA ARG A 35 -8.07 -13.23 19.85
C ARG A 35 -7.79 -11.98 20.67
N LEU A 36 -8.71 -11.63 21.56
CA LEU A 36 -8.54 -10.47 22.43
C LEU A 36 -7.34 -10.63 23.38
N ARG A 37 -7.16 -11.82 23.98
CA ARG A 37 -5.99 -12.11 24.82
C ARG A 37 -4.67 -12.03 24.04
N GLN A 38 -4.60 -12.58 22.83
CA GLN A 38 -3.43 -12.48 21.98
C GLN A 38 -3.11 -11.02 21.66
N LEU A 39 -4.11 -10.19 21.35
CA LEU A 39 -3.94 -8.79 21.04
C LEU A 39 -3.35 -8.00 22.23
N THR A 40 -3.80 -8.24 23.44
CA THR A 40 -3.29 -7.53 24.64
C THR A 40 -1.83 -7.85 24.97
N THR A 41 -1.26 -8.92 24.39
CA THR A 41 0.17 -9.21 24.57
C THR A 41 1.08 -8.35 23.68
N VAL A 42 0.53 -7.76 22.61
CA VAL A 42 1.30 -7.07 21.54
C VAL A 42 0.89 -5.62 21.34
N ALA A 43 -0.20 -5.16 21.98
CA ALA A 43 -0.70 -3.80 21.84
C ALA A 43 -1.31 -3.30 23.16
N ASP A 44 -1.12 -2.01 23.47
CA ASP A 44 -1.75 -1.34 24.60
C ASP A 44 -3.16 -0.89 24.22
N VAL A 45 -4.15 -1.74 24.49
CA VAL A 45 -5.55 -1.56 24.08
C VAL A 45 -6.51 -2.04 25.15
N VAL A 46 -7.68 -1.40 25.20
CA VAL A 46 -8.82 -1.91 25.98
C VAL A 46 -9.59 -2.92 25.13
N THR A 47 -9.90 -4.08 25.70
CA THR A 47 -10.66 -5.13 24.99
C THR A 47 -12.03 -5.34 25.58
N ILE A 48 -13.02 -5.58 24.73
CA ILE A 48 -14.41 -5.89 25.12
C ILE A 48 -14.83 -7.18 24.40
N LEU A 49 -15.12 -8.20 25.18
CA LEU A 49 -15.67 -9.45 24.69
C LEU A 49 -17.17 -9.29 24.47
N GLY A 50 -17.64 -9.49 23.25
CA GLY A 50 -19.07 -9.45 22.93
C GLY A 50 -19.36 -9.33 21.45
N ASP A 51 -20.65 -9.45 21.13
CA ASP A 51 -21.16 -9.27 19.78
C ASP A 51 -21.10 -7.79 19.39
N PRO A 52 -20.36 -7.41 18.34
CA PRO A 52 -20.21 -6.02 17.93
C PRO A 52 -21.50 -5.40 17.35
N SER A 53 -22.52 -6.19 17.00
CA SER A 53 -23.85 -5.69 16.61
C SER A 53 -24.74 -5.37 17.82
N SER A 54 -24.31 -5.70 19.04
CA SER A 54 -25.06 -5.41 20.27
C SER A 54 -24.95 -3.94 20.67
N ILE A 55 -26.08 -3.26 20.74
CA ILE A 55 -26.15 -1.85 21.22
C ILE A 55 -25.54 -1.69 22.62
N LYS A 56 -25.71 -2.68 23.51
CA LYS A 56 -25.10 -2.67 24.84
C LYS A 56 -23.57 -2.67 24.74
N VAL A 57 -23.00 -3.59 23.98
CA VAL A 57 -21.55 -3.72 23.77
C VAL A 57 -20.98 -2.43 23.16
N LEU A 58 -21.64 -1.85 22.15
CA LEU A 58 -21.24 -0.59 21.55
C LEU A 58 -21.29 0.60 22.53
N ARG A 59 -22.27 0.63 23.43
CA ARG A 59 -22.33 1.64 24.49
C ARG A 59 -21.21 1.45 25.52
N ASP A 60 -20.96 0.23 25.95
CA ASP A 60 -19.91 -0.12 26.91
C ASP A 60 -18.52 0.22 26.31
N ALA A 61 -18.32 0.04 24.99
CA ALA A 61 -17.14 0.48 24.25
C ALA A 61 -17.02 2.02 24.15
N GLY A 62 -18.07 2.76 24.44
CA GLY A 62 -18.07 4.21 24.46
C GLY A 62 -18.21 4.87 23.09
N CYS A 63 -18.98 4.27 22.17
CA CYS A 63 -19.25 4.81 20.83
C CYS A 63 -19.74 6.27 20.84
N ALA A 64 -20.52 6.67 21.85
CA ALA A 64 -21.01 8.05 21.99
C ALA A 64 -19.90 9.11 22.07
N ARG A 65 -18.67 8.73 22.40
CA ARG A 65 -17.52 9.63 22.58
C ARG A 65 -16.34 9.26 21.69
N ALA A 66 -16.53 8.30 20.80
CA ALA A 66 -15.47 7.87 19.88
C ALA A 66 -15.31 8.85 18.71
N ASP A 67 -14.07 9.09 18.34
CA ASP A 67 -13.74 9.89 17.15
C ASP A 67 -13.85 9.07 15.87
N LEU A 68 -13.55 7.76 15.95
CA LEU A 68 -13.57 6.84 14.82
C LEU A 68 -14.03 5.45 15.26
N PHE A 69 -14.88 4.83 14.46
CA PHE A 69 -15.27 3.42 14.57
C PHE A 69 -14.85 2.70 13.30
N ILE A 70 -14.18 1.55 13.43
CA ILE A 70 -13.62 0.76 12.32
C ILE A 70 -14.19 -0.64 12.42
N ALA A 71 -15.10 -0.99 11.51
CA ALA A 71 -15.65 -2.33 11.40
C ALA A 71 -14.84 -3.18 10.43
N VAL A 72 -14.08 -4.17 10.93
CA VAL A 72 -13.14 -5.00 10.14
C VAL A 72 -13.23 -6.48 10.48
N ASN A 73 -14.35 -6.93 10.99
CA ASN A 73 -14.51 -8.34 11.34
C ASN A 73 -14.51 -9.22 10.08
N PRO A 74 -13.54 -10.14 9.93
CA PRO A 74 -13.44 -10.99 8.73
C PRO A 74 -14.30 -12.26 8.81
N LEU A 75 -14.76 -12.64 10.02
CA LEU A 75 -15.47 -13.90 10.25
C LEU A 75 -16.98 -13.77 10.12
N THR A 76 -17.47 -12.56 10.03
CA THR A 76 -18.89 -12.27 9.86
C THR A 76 -19.11 -11.75 8.45
N THR A 77 -20.30 -11.95 7.96
CA THR A 77 -20.69 -11.34 6.69
C THR A 77 -20.54 -9.81 6.79
N GLN A 78 -20.25 -9.13 5.70
CA GLN A 78 -20.23 -7.66 5.61
C GLN A 78 -21.45 -7.00 6.30
N THR A 79 -22.57 -7.72 6.42
CA THR A 79 -23.78 -7.25 7.11
C THR A 79 -23.52 -6.83 8.55
N VAL A 80 -22.72 -7.59 9.32
CA VAL A 80 -22.39 -7.22 10.70
C VAL A 80 -21.55 -5.96 10.74
N ASN A 81 -20.52 -5.86 9.88
CA ASN A 81 -19.69 -4.66 9.77
C ASN A 81 -20.54 -3.41 9.43
N ILE A 82 -21.50 -3.55 8.52
CA ILE A 82 -22.39 -2.46 8.13
C ILE A 82 -23.35 -2.10 9.27
N VAL A 83 -23.97 -3.09 9.92
CA VAL A 83 -24.92 -2.87 11.01
C VAL A 83 -24.23 -2.21 12.20
N SER A 84 -23.10 -2.73 12.66
CA SER A 84 -22.36 -2.16 13.78
C SER A 84 -21.85 -0.74 13.49
N ALA A 85 -21.37 -0.48 12.25
CA ALA A 85 -20.97 0.87 11.81
C ALA A 85 -22.14 1.86 11.85
N LEU A 86 -23.33 1.48 11.37
CA LEU A 86 -24.54 2.30 11.40
C LEU A 86 -24.99 2.57 12.84
N LEU A 87 -24.98 1.54 13.70
CA LEU A 87 -25.32 1.68 15.10
C LEU A 87 -24.32 2.59 15.84
N ALA A 88 -23.02 2.41 15.61
CA ALA A 88 -21.97 3.27 16.17
C ALA A 88 -22.18 4.74 15.78
N LYS A 89 -22.51 5.00 14.51
CA LYS A 89 -22.84 6.35 14.02
C LYS A 89 -24.04 6.94 14.74
N LYS A 90 -25.11 6.17 14.87
CA LYS A 90 -26.34 6.61 15.57
C LYS A 90 -26.13 6.80 17.07
N LEU A 91 -25.20 6.09 17.69
CA LEU A 91 -24.82 6.28 19.09
C LEU A 91 -23.94 7.52 19.30
N GLY A 92 -23.40 8.16 18.25
CA GLY A 92 -22.71 9.43 18.34
C GLY A 92 -21.24 9.42 17.89
N THR A 93 -20.72 8.30 17.36
CA THR A 93 -19.37 8.25 16.81
C THR A 93 -19.23 9.25 15.66
N LYS A 94 -18.14 10.04 15.66
CA LYS A 94 -17.96 11.12 14.68
C LYS A 94 -17.78 10.59 13.26
N ARG A 95 -16.90 9.61 13.07
CA ARG A 95 -16.60 8.97 11.78
C ARG A 95 -16.70 7.46 11.90
N VAL A 96 -17.24 6.81 10.87
CA VAL A 96 -17.35 5.34 10.84
C VAL A 96 -16.91 4.82 9.48
N ILE A 97 -16.17 3.71 9.50
CA ILE A 97 -15.70 3.02 8.31
C ILE A 97 -16.01 1.52 8.44
N ALA A 98 -16.35 0.87 7.34
CA ALA A 98 -16.73 -0.53 7.36
C ALA A 98 -16.11 -1.32 6.19
N ARG A 99 -15.62 -2.52 6.50
CA ARG A 99 -15.22 -3.52 5.54
C ARG A 99 -16.46 -4.12 4.86
N VAL A 100 -16.37 -4.29 3.55
CA VAL A 100 -17.30 -5.05 2.71
C VAL A 100 -16.53 -6.14 1.98
N ASP A 101 -17.25 -7.14 1.47
CA ASP A 101 -16.68 -8.30 0.77
C ASP A 101 -17.32 -8.47 -0.63
N ASP A 102 -17.95 -7.40 -1.17
CA ASP A 102 -18.57 -7.39 -2.48
C ASP A 102 -18.31 -6.02 -3.16
N GLU A 103 -17.81 -6.05 -4.40
CA GLU A 103 -17.55 -4.85 -5.21
C GLU A 103 -18.79 -4.01 -5.48
N ALA A 104 -19.99 -4.61 -5.48
CA ALA A 104 -21.25 -3.87 -5.69
C ALA A 104 -21.44 -2.74 -4.66
N TYR A 105 -20.93 -2.91 -3.44
CA TYR A 105 -20.97 -1.86 -2.42
C TYR A 105 -20.03 -0.69 -2.72
N LEU A 106 -19.05 -0.88 -3.59
CA LEU A 106 -18.04 0.11 -3.91
C LEU A 106 -18.33 0.93 -5.17
N ILE A 107 -19.39 0.64 -5.90
CA ILE A 107 -19.80 1.48 -7.03
C ILE A 107 -20.24 2.87 -6.54
N PRO A 108 -20.05 3.94 -7.33
CA PRO A 108 -20.26 5.33 -6.88
C PRO A 108 -21.63 5.58 -6.25
N GLU A 109 -22.70 5.05 -6.85
CA GLU A 109 -24.08 5.23 -6.39
C GLU A 109 -24.30 4.62 -5.00
N ASN A 110 -23.81 3.39 -4.79
CA ASN A 110 -23.95 2.68 -3.52
C ASN A 110 -23.08 3.32 -2.44
N LYS A 111 -21.84 3.73 -2.76
CA LYS A 111 -21.01 4.50 -1.82
C LYS A 111 -21.69 5.77 -1.33
N LEU A 112 -22.37 6.48 -2.23
CA LEU A 112 -23.11 7.70 -1.87
C LEU A 112 -24.27 7.37 -0.94
N MET A 113 -25.05 6.33 -1.24
CA MET A 113 -26.15 5.84 -0.41
C MET A 113 -25.67 5.51 1.01
N PHE A 114 -24.59 4.74 1.18
CA PHE A 114 -24.05 4.40 2.49
C PHE A 114 -23.48 5.61 3.23
N LYS A 115 -22.93 6.58 2.51
CA LYS A 115 -22.48 7.85 3.10
C LYS A 115 -23.67 8.66 3.66
N ASP A 116 -24.78 8.71 2.93
CA ASP A 116 -26.01 9.37 3.40
C ASP A 116 -26.62 8.65 4.62
N MET A 117 -26.47 7.33 4.69
CA MET A 117 -26.83 6.54 5.86
C MET A 117 -25.89 6.78 7.06
N GLY A 118 -24.73 7.39 6.84
CA GLY A 118 -23.76 7.79 7.88
C GLY A 118 -22.47 6.96 7.92
N ILE A 119 -22.21 6.07 6.95
CA ILE A 119 -20.91 5.38 6.83
C ILE A 119 -19.98 6.25 5.98
N ASP A 120 -18.93 6.75 6.60
CA ASP A 120 -18.02 7.71 5.95
C ASP A 120 -17.14 7.05 4.87
N MET A 121 -16.81 5.76 5.02
CA MET A 121 -16.07 4.98 4.02
C MET A 121 -16.42 3.49 4.07
N LEU A 122 -16.61 2.92 2.89
CA LEU A 122 -16.57 1.46 2.67
C LEU A 122 -15.24 1.07 2.02
N PHE A 123 -14.68 -0.06 2.40
CA PHE A 123 -13.47 -0.59 1.81
C PHE A 123 -13.49 -2.12 1.71
N TYR A 124 -12.80 -2.64 0.70
CA TYR A 124 -12.68 -4.07 0.42
C TYR A 124 -11.20 -4.40 0.27
N PRO A 125 -10.57 -5.06 1.27
CA PRO A 125 -9.13 -5.34 1.26
C PRO A 125 -8.64 -6.09 0.02
N GLU A 126 -9.39 -7.09 -0.43
CA GLU A 126 -9.06 -7.90 -1.59
C GLU A 126 -9.07 -7.08 -2.88
N LYS A 127 -10.04 -6.17 -3.02
CA LYS A 127 -10.09 -5.22 -4.14
C LYS A 127 -8.92 -4.25 -4.13
N ILE A 128 -8.57 -3.75 -2.95
CA ILE A 128 -7.42 -2.85 -2.79
C ILE A 128 -6.13 -3.59 -3.19
N ALA A 129 -5.97 -4.85 -2.75
CA ALA A 129 -4.81 -5.67 -3.10
C ALA A 129 -4.76 -5.98 -4.61
N SER A 130 -5.90 -6.30 -5.23
CA SER A 130 -5.95 -6.58 -6.66
C SER A 130 -5.57 -5.35 -7.50
N ASP A 131 -6.05 -4.16 -7.14
CA ASP A 131 -5.70 -2.92 -7.82
C ASP A 131 -4.20 -2.61 -7.70
N GLU A 132 -3.62 -2.87 -6.52
CA GLU A 132 -2.19 -2.73 -6.27
C GLU A 132 -1.34 -3.68 -7.12
N ILE A 133 -1.76 -4.96 -7.23
CA ILE A 133 -1.07 -5.94 -8.09
C ILE A 133 -1.10 -5.48 -9.56
N ILE A 134 -2.23 -4.98 -10.03
CA ILE A 134 -2.34 -4.44 -11.40
C ILE A 134 -1.38 -3.27 -11.61
N ASP A 135 -1.25 -2.39 -10.64
CA ASP A 135 -0.31 -1.26 -10.72
C ASP A 135 1.15 -1.73 -10.70
N MET A 136 1.49 -2.76 -9.89
CA MET A 136 2.82 -3.39 -9.87
C MET A 136 3.18 -4.07 -11.19
N LEU A 137 2.21 -4.64 -11.91
CA LEU A 137 2.40 -5.27 -13.21
C LEU A 137 2.57 -4.24 -14.33
N LYS A 138 2.02 -3.04 -14.20
CA LYS A 138 2.22 -1.91 -15.15
C LYS A 138 3.57 -1.23 -15.00
N HIS A 139 4.16 -1.27 -13.80
CA HIS A 139 5.37 -0.55 -13.43
C HIS A 139 6.48 -1.54 -13.03
N THR A 140 6.90 -2.40 -13.96
CA THR A 140 7.79 -3.53 -13.69
C THR A 140 9.21 -3.16 -13.27
N ALA A 141 9.71 -2.02 -13.69
CA ALA A 141 11.06 -1.55 -13.33
C ALA A 141 11.15 -0.96 -11.92
N THR A 142 10.00 -0.78 -11.24
CA THR A 142 9.95 -0.28 -9.86
C THR A 142 9.52 -1.38 -8.90
N THR A 143 10.10 -1.40 -7.71
CA THR A 143 9.63 -2.28 -6.63
C THR A 143 8.28 -1.80 -6.12
N ASP A 144 8.10 -0.48 -6.08
CA ASP A 144 6.87 0.19 -5.67
C ASP A 144 6.75 1.54 -6.39
N SER A 145 5.55 2.04 -6.58
CA SER A 145 5.31 3.35 -7.18
C SER A 145 4.05 4.01 -6.66
N MET A 146 4.01 5.33 -6.70
CA MET A 146 2.88 6.11 -6.23
C MET A 146 2.70 7.39 -7.04
N ASP A 147 1.49 7.60 -7.52
CA ASP A 147 1.10 8.82 -8.23
C ASP A 147 0.50 9.86 -7.28
N PHE A 148 0.99 11.09 -7.37
CA PHE A 148 0.40 12.25 -6.71
C PHE A 148 -0.39 13.09 -7.72
N ALA A 149 -1.53 13.62 -7.26
CA ALA A 149 -2.36 14.52 -8.05
C ALA A 149 -2.69 14.00 -9.46
N ARG A 150 -3.10 12.74 -9.58
CA ARG A 150 -3.42 12.09 -10.87
C ARG A 150 -2.22 12.01 -11.82
N GLY A 151 -1.04 11.67 -11.30
CA GLY A 151 0.17 11.43 -12.07
C GLY A 151 0.99 12.66 -12.43
N LYS A 152 0.73 13.82 -11.82
CA LYS A 152 1.56 15.02 -12.05
C LYS A 152 2.96 14.92 -11.44
N LEU A 153 3.05 14.27 -10.29
CA LEU A 153 4.30 13.81 -9.69
C LEU A 153 4.17 12.32 -9.44
N GLN A 154 5.27 11.62 -9.59
CA GLN A 154 5.36 10.21 -9.28
C GLN A 154 6.52 9.97 -8.33
N MET A 155 6.30 9.18 -7.32
CA MET A 155 7.35 8.56 -6.55
C MET A 155 7.54 7.15 -7.05
N ALA A 156 8.79 6.76 -7.25
CA ALA A 156 9.18 5.43 -7.68
C ALA A 156 10.25 4.89 -6.75
N VAL A 157 10.18 3.60 -6.45
CA VAL A 157 11.16 2.90 -5.63
C VAL A 157 11.95 1.94 -6.53
N PHE A 158 13.27 2.11 -6.54
CA PHE A 158 14.17 1.30 -7.33
C PHE A 158 15.11 0.52 -6.42
N ARG A 159 15.09 -0.80 -6.53
CA ARG A 159 16.07 -1.66 -5.88
C ARG A 159 17.33 -1.69 -6.74
N LEU A 160 18.50 -1.44 -6.15
CA LEU A 160 19.79 -1.53 -6.82
C LEU A 160 20.28 -2.98 -6.84
N GLU A 161 20.48 -3.51 -8.03
CA GLU A 161 21.04 -4.84 -8.28
C GLU A 161 22.55 -4.76 -8.44
N ASP A 162 23.23 -5.90 -8.50
CA ASP A 162 24.69 -6.01 -8.59
C ASP A 162 25.28 -5.44 -9.88
N ASP A 163 24.49 -5.38 -10.95
CA ASP A 163 24.84 -4.81 -12.26
C ASP A 163 24.48 -3.32 -12.40
N SER A 164 23.90 -2.70 -11.36
CA SER A 164 23.45 -1.31 -11.47
C SER A 164 24.64 -0.34 -11.65
N PRO A 165 24.63 0.50 -12.70
CA PRO A 165 25.74 1.42 -13.02
C PRO A 165 25.94 2.53 -11.99
N VAL A 166 25.01 2.68 -11.05
CA VAL A 166 25.04 3.75 -10.02
C VAL A 166 25.59 3.28 -8.67
N LEU A 167 25.98 2.00 -8.55
CA LEU A 167 26.61 1.51 -7.32
C LEU A 167 27.85 2.35 -6.98
N ASP A 168 28.08 2.55 -5.67
CA ASP A 168 29.16 3.37 -5.09
C ASP A 168 29.14 4.88 -5.44
N MET A 169 28.21 5.33 -6.30
CA MET A 169 28.00 6.76 -6.52
C MET A 169 27.39 7.39 -5.27
N SER A 170 27.81 8.61 -4.96
CA SER A 170 27.13 9.46 -3.99
C SER A 170 25.87 10.09 -4.59
N VAL A 171 24.94 10.52 -3.75
CA VAL A 171 23.75 11.27 -4.17
C VAL A 171 24.11 12.51 -5.00
N ALA A 172 25.23 13.19 -4.65
CA ALA A 172 25.72 14.35 -5.41
C ALA A 172 26.21 13.97 -6.81
N GLU A 173 26.98 12.88 -6.94
CA GLU A 173 27.47 12.37 -8.23
C GLU A 173 26.32 11.91 -9.10
N PHE A 174 25.38 11.15 -8.55
CA PHE A 174 24.17 10.73 -9.25
C PHE A 174 23.37 11.94 -9.77
N THR A 175 23.15 12.94 -8.91
CA THR A 175 22.39 14.13 -9.28
C THR A 175 23.09 14.92 -10.38
N ALA A 176 24.42 15.08 -10.30
CA ALA A 176 25.21 15.77 -11.31
C ALA A 176 25.19 15.02 -12.65
N ALA A 177 25.42 13.71 -12.64
CA ALA A 177 25.43 12.88 -13.83
C ALA A 177 24.04 12.82 -14.50
N MET A 178 22.98 12.67 -13.71
CA MET A 178 21.61 12.66 -14.22
C MET A 178 21.21 14.01 -14.84
N THR A 179 21.61 15.13 -14.20
CA THR A 179 21.38 16.49 -14.73
C THR A 179 22.17 16.73 -16.01
N ALA A 180 23.38 16.17 -16.13
CA ALA A 180 24.18 16.25 -17.36
C ALA A 180 23.58 15.41 -18.51
N ALA A 181 23.05 14.23 -18.19
CA ALA A 181 22.42 13.33 -19.17
C ALA A 181 21.05 13.86 -19.65
N SER A 182 20.27 14.50 -18.78
CA SER A 182 18.95 15.02 -19.10
C SER A 182 18.62 16.23 -18.24
N ARG A 183 18.83 17.45 -18.79
CA ARG A 183 18.58 18.72 -18.09
C ARG A 183 17.10 18.96 -17.76
N GLU A 184 16.19 18.29 -18.44
CA GLU A 184 14.74 18.45 -18.26
C GLU A 184 14.20 17.60 -17.10
N VAL A 185 14.95 16.59 -16.65
CA VAL A 185 14.50 15.71 -15.57
C VAL A 185 14.68 16.36 -14.22
N GLN A 186 13.57 16.75 -13.63
CA GLN A 186 13.52 17.23 -12.25
C GLN A 186 13.16 16.07 -11.33
N PHE A 187 14.04 15.78 -10.37
CA PHE A 187 13.85 14.69 -9.42
C PHE A 187 14.49 14.99 -8.07
N ARG A 188 14.12 14.20 -7.06
CA ARG A 188 14.75 14.22 -5.75
C ARG A 188 14.78 12.82 -5.17
N ILE A 189 15.93 12.38 -4.65
CA ILE A 189 16.03 11.19 -3.82
C ILE A 189 15.59 11.61 -2.42
N ILE A 190 14.49 11.02 -1.95
CA ILE A 190 13.85 11.40 -0.68
C ILE A 190 14.22 10.48 0.45
N ALA A 191 14.55 9.21 0.15
CA ALA A 191 14.99 8.23 1.12
C ALA A 191 15.80 7.11 0.46
N ILE A 192 16.54 6.38 1.29
CA ILE A 192 17.19 5.12 0.95
C ILE A 192 16.83 4.13 2.05
N ALA A 193 16.20 3.00 1.69
CA ALA A 193 16.06 1.89 2.62
C ALA A 193 17.24 0.93 2.42
N ARG A 194 17.95 0.67 3.51
CA ARG A 194 19.15 -0.15 3.55
C ARG A 194 19.11 -1.09 4.74
N LYS A 195 19.15 -2.40 4.50
CA LYS A 195 19.14 -3.43 5.57
C LYS A 195 18.03 -3.22 6.60
N GLY A 196 16.87 -2.75 6.14
CA GLY A 196 15.69 -2.52 6.96
C GLY A 196 15.67 -1.21 7.73
N GLU A 197 16.64 -0.35 7.56
CA GLU A 197 16.67 1.01 8.11
C GLU A 197 16.38 2.04 7.02
N THR A 198 15.62 3.07 7.36
CA THR A 198 15.33 4.18 6.45
C THR A 198 16.29 5.34 6.71
N LEU A 199 17.02 5.73 5.68
CA LEU A 199 17.98 6.84 5.72
C LEU A 199 17.42 8.03 4.93
N ILE A 200 17.42 9.22 5.52
CA ILE A 200 17.27 10.48 4.78
C ILE A 200 18.65 10.81 4.17
N PRO A 201 18.81 10.72 2.83
CA PRO A 201 20.14 10.79 2.25
C PRO A 201 20.74 12.20 2.29
N LYS A 202 22.07 12.26 2.54
CA LYS A 202 22.88 13.46 2.39
C LYS A 202 23.59 13.44 1.04
N ARG A 203 24.21 14.56 0.67
CA ARG A 203 24.91 14.69 -0.61
C ARG A 203 26.05 13.68 -0.81
N ASP A 204 26.71 13.28 0.26
CA ASP A 204 27.84 12.34 0.31
C ASP A 204 27.42 10.88 0.58
N THR A 205 26.11 10.62 0.77
CA THR A 205 25.58 9.27 0.96
C THR A 205 25.80 8.46 -0.32
N LYS A 206 26.51 7.34 -0.22
CA LYS A 206 26.76 6.42 -1.33
C LYS A 206 25.69 5.34 -1.42
N PHE A 207 25.42 4.91 -2.64
CA PHE A 207 24.52 3.81 -2.94
C PHE A 207 25.22 2.47 -2.81
N ASN A 208 24.53 1.50 -2.23
CA ASN A 208 25.02 0.14 -2.06
C ASN A 208 24.11 -0.86 -2.79
N TYR A 209 24.65 -2.03 -3.04
CA TYR A 209 23.85 -3.18 -3.47
C TYR A 209 22.66 -3.41 -2.52
N ASN A 210 21.52 -3.74 -3.11
CA ASN A 210 20.24 -3.98 -2.42
C ASN A 210 19.64 -2.75 -1.71
N ASP A 211 20.15 -1.53 -1.96
CA ASP A 211 19.46 -0.32 -1.53
C ASP A 211 18.16 -0.12 -2.30
N HIS A 212 17.12 0.31 -1.61
CA HIS A 212 15.89 0.80 -2.25
C HIS A 212 15.92 2.31 -2.28
N LEU A 213 16.03 2.88 -3.47
CA LEU A 213 16.04 4.32 -3.69
C LEU A 213 14.63 4.84 -3.89
N TYR A 214 14.18 5.73 -3.01
CA TYR A 214 12.89 6.42 -3.12
C TYR A 214 13.11 7.74 -3.86
N ILE A 215 12.63 7.82 -5.08
CA ILE A 215 12.83 8.98 -5.95
C ILE A 215 11.47 9.58 -6.30
N ILE A 216 11.32 10.88 -6.07
CA ILE A 216 10.17 11.65 -6.56
C ILE A 216 10.60 12.46 -7.79
N ALA A 217 9.79 12.40 -8.83
CA ALA A 217 10.03 13.11 -10.09
C ALA A 217 8.71 13.48 -10.77
N LYS A 218 8.78 14.31 -11.81
CA LYS A 218 7.69 14.40 -12.78
C LYS A 218 7.59 13.08 -13.53
N ARG A 219 6.36 12.67 -13.90
CA ARG A 219 6.11 11.38 -14.56
C ARG A 219 6.99 11.16 -15.80
N GLU A 220 7.18 12.21 -16.57
CA GLU A 220 7.99 12.17 -17.79
C GLU A 220 9.47 11.89 -17.52
N GLY A 221 9.95 12.19 -16.31
CA GLY A 221 11.34 11.97 -15.90
C GLY A 221 11.65 10.55 -15.43
N ILE A 222 10.64 9.77 -15.02
CA ILE A 222 10.84 8.41 -14.48
C ILE A 222 11.55 7.47 -15.47
N PRO A 223 11.19 7.40 -16.77
CA PRO A 223 11.88 6.52 -17.72
C PRO A 223 13.38 6.84 -17.87
N ALA A 224 13.76 8.10 -17.83
CA ALA A 224 15.18 8.49 -17.90
C ALA A 224 15.96 8.09 -16.65
N ILE A 225 15.33 8.22 -15.46
CA ILE A 225 15.91 7.78 -14.19
C ILE A 225 16.07 6.25 -14.18
N MET A 226 15.06 5.50 -14.63
CA MET A 226 15.08 4.04 -14.75
C MET A 226 16.30 3.59 -15.60
N LYS A 227 16.40 4.12 -16.81
CA LYS A 227 17.51 3.80 -17.71
C LYS A 227 18.88 4.15 -17.12
N PHE A 228 18.97 5.26 -16.37
CA PHE A 228 20.21 5.68 -15.73
C PHE A 228 20.62 4.75 -14.58
N ILE A 229 19.66 4.14 -13.87
CA ILE A 229 19.88 3.15 -12.81
C ILE A 229 20.19 1.76 -13.39
N GLY A 230 20.01 1.56 -14.71
CA GLY A 230 20.18 0.26 -15.36
C GLY A 230 18.90 -0.60 -15.35
N LYS A 231 17.74 0.04 -15.19
CA LYS A 231 16.44 -0.65 -15.20
C LYS A 231 15.67 -0.34 -16.47
N ASP A 232 15.14 -1.38 -17.08
CA ASP A 232 14.20 -1.27 -18.20
C ASP A 232 12.79 -1.71 -17.75
N ASN A 233 11.78 -0.99 -18.24
CA ASN A 233 10.42 -1.42 -18.01
C ASN A 233 10.09 -2.58 -18.94
N VAL A 234 9.81 -3.74 -18.37
CA VAL A 234 9.36 -4.91 -19.14
C VAL A 234 7.87 -4.76 -19.36
N GLU A 235 7.41 -4.80 -20.58
CA GLU A 235 6.00 -4.86 -20.91
C GLU A 235 5.45 -6.22 -20.53
N VAL A 236 4.38 -6.24 -19.73
CA VAL A 236 3.74 -7.47 -19.27
C VAL A 236 2.49 -7.70 -20.13
N ASP A 237 2.58 -8.67 -21.01
CA ASP A 237 1.49 -9.09 -21.89
C ASP A 237 0.87 -10.45 -21.47
N SER A 238 1.60 -11.21 -20.66
CA SER A 238 1.21 -12.55 -20.23
C SER A 238 1.45 -12.74 -18.73
N VAL A 239 0.45 -13.25 -18.00
CA VAL A 239 0.50 -13.40 -16.54
C VAL A 239 0.03 -14.79 -16.12
N MET A 240 0.85 -15.49 -15.35
CA MET A 240 0.47 -16.71 -14.63
C MET A 240 0.18 -16.37 -13.18
N ILE A 241 -0.99 -16.76 -12.68
CA ILE A 241 -1.44 -16.52 -11.30
C ILE A 241 -1.48 -17.86 -10.57
N LEU A 242 -0.82 -17.94 -9.42
CA LEU A 242 -0.77 -19.13 -8.58
C LEU A 242 -1.71 -18.96 -7.38
N GLY A 243 -2.74 -19.80 -7.31
CA GLY A 243 -3.84 -19.76 -6.34
C GLY A 243 -5.11 -19.13 -6.90
N GLY A 244 -6.24 -19.79 -6.66
CA GLY A 244 -7.59 -19.38 -7.11
C GLY A 244 -8.33 -18.51 -6.08
N SER A 245 -7.64 -17.59 -5.41
CA SER A 245 -8.23 -16.69 -4.41
C SER A 245 -9.14 -15.62 -5.04
N GLU A 246 -9.91 -14.90 -4.23
CA GLU A 246 -10.71 -13.74 -4.69
C GLU A 246 -9.83 -12.68 -5.36
N ILE A 247 -8.60 -12.49 -4.88
CA ILE A 247 -7.63 -11.60 -5.51
C ILE A 247 -7.28 -12.10 -6.91
N ALA A 248 -7.06 -13.41 -7.09
CA ALA A 248 -6.81 -14.00 -8.41
C ALA A 248 -7.96 -13.77 -9.38
N GLU A 249 -9.21 -13.92 -8.93
CA GLU A 249 -10.41 -13.62 -9.74
C GLU A 249 -10.42 -12.15 -10.18
N MET A 250 -10.21 -11.22 -9.25
CA MET A 250 -10.24 -9.79 -9.54
C MET A 250 -9.09 -9.36 -10.46
N VAL A 251 -7.87 -9.86 -10.20
CA VAL A 251 -6.68 -9.56 -11.01
C VAL A 251 -6.88 -10.10 -12.43
N SER A 252 -7.23 -11.39 -12.58
CA SER A 252 -7.40 -12.01 -13.89
C SER A 252 -8.50 -11.32 -14.73
N ALA A 253 -9.63 -10.98 -14.11
CA ALA A 253 -10.72 -10.26 -14.78
C ALA A 253 -10.27 -8.84 -15.23
N GLN A 254 -9.47 -8.14 -14.44
CA GLN A 254 -8.92 -6.84 -14.83
C GLN A 254 -7.89 -6.96 -15.96
N LEU A 255 -6.99 -7.96 -15.91
CA LEU A 255 -5.99 -8.20 -16.94
C LEU A 255 -6.63 -8.49 -18.31
N VAL A 256 -7.68 -9.31 -18.35
CA VAL A 256 -8.44 -9.56 -19.59
C VAL A 256 -9.10 -8.28 -20.13
N ARG A 257 -9.66 -7.43 -19.26
CA ARG A 257 -10.20 -6.11 -19.66
C ARG A 257 -9.12 -5.20 -20.25
N HIS A 258 -7.88 -5.32 -19.79
CA HIS A 258 -6.72 -4.62 -20.35
C HIS A 258 -6.12 -5.30 -21.59
N GLN A 259 -6.78 -6.33 -22.12
CA GLN A 259 -6.43 -7.04 -23.37
C GLN A 259 -5.04 -7.70 -23.34
N LEU A 260 -4.59 -8.23 -22.20
CA LEU A 260 -3.39 -9.03 -22.13
C LEU A 260 -3.52 -10.28 -23.02
N LYS A 261 -2.41 -10.72 -23.61
CA LYS A 261 -2.36 -11.85 -24.56
C LYS A 261 -2.69 -13.19 -23.89
N ALA A 262 -2.21 -13.38 -22.65
CA ALA A 262 -2.43 -14.62 -21.92
C ALA A 262 -2.60 -14.37 -20.41
N VAL A 263 -3.66 -14.95 -19.84
CA VAL A 263 -3.88 -14.97 -18.38
C VAL A 263 -4.23 -16.40 -17.99
N LYS A 264 -3.42 -16.99 -17.10
CA LYS A 264 -3.62 -18.37 -16.60
C LYS A 264 -3.64 -18.39 -15.08
N ILE A 265 -4.59 -19.12 -14.49
CA ILE A 265 -4.64 -19.41 -13.05
C ILE A 265 -4.29 -20.88 -12.86
N ILE A 266 -3.38 -21.15 -11.93
CA ILE A 266 -3.05 -22.48 -11.41
C ILE A 266 -3.68 -22.63 -10.04
N GLU A 267 -4.57 -23.60 -9.87
CA GLU A 267 -5.27 -23.85 -8.61
C GLU A 267 -5.23 -25.34 -8.26
N ILE A 268 -4.94 -25.65 -7.00
CA ILE A 268 -4.77 -27.04 -6.52
C ILE A 268 -6.11 -27.75 -6.28
N ASP A 269 -7.15 -27.01 -5.88
CA ASP A 269 -8.48 -27.56 -5.63
C ASP A 269 -9.29 -27.68 -6.95
N PRO A 270 -9.63 -28.91 -7.39
CA PRO A 270 -10.39 -29.11 -8.61
C PRO A 270 -11.83 -28.57 -8.54
N ASN A 271 -12.42 -28.41 -7.35
CA ASN A 271 -13.73 -27.80 -7.20
C ASN A 271 -13.63 -26.30 -7.45
N ARG A 272 -12.59 -25.67 -6.85
CA ARG A 272 -12.32 -24.26 -7.07
C ARG A 272 -11.99 -23.94 -8.53
N CYS A 273 -11.26 -24.82 -9.22
CA CYS A 273 -11.01 -24.69 -10.66
C CYS A 273 -12.31 -24.64 -11.46
N ARG A 274 -13.29 -25.49 -11.13
CA ARG A 274 -14.61 -25.48 -11.81
C ARG A 274 -15.37 -24.18 -11.57
N GLU A 275 -15.45 -23.73 -10.32
CA GLU A 275 -16.07 -22.44 -9.97
C GLU A 275 -15.45 -21.28 -10.73
N LEU A 276 -14.11 -21.22 -10.75
CA LEU A 276 -13.38 -20.18 -11.47
C LEU A 276 -13.66 -20.21 -12.97
N SER A 277 -13.69 -21.41 -13.58
CA SER A 277 -13.96 -21.58 -15.01
C SER A 277 -15.37 -21.13 -15.41
N GLU A 278 -16.35 -21.23 -14.48
CA GLU A 278 -17.73 -20.78 -14.70
C GLU A 278 -17.89 -19.26 -14.50
N ARG A 279 -17.12 -18.66 -13.60
CA ARG A 279 -17.31 -17.26 -13.19
C ARG A 279 -16.43 -16.28 -13.95
N LEU A 280 -15.23 -16.71 -14.39
CA LEU A 280 -14.25 -15.83 -15.01
C LEU A 280 -14.60 -15.53 -16.48
N PRO A 281 -14.19 -14.34 -16.99
CA PRO A 281 -14.40 -14.00 -18.39
C PRO A 281 -13.64 -14.96 -19.32
N SER A 282 -14.19 -15.19 -20.50
CA SER A 282 -13.52 -15.92 -21.57
C SER A 282 -12.19 -15.25 -21.90
N GLY A 283 -11.09 -15.97 -21.78
CA GLY A 283 -9.73 -15.43 -21.94
C GLY A 283 -8.85 -15.71 -20.74
N VAL A 284 -9.43 -16.16 -19.62
CA VAL A 284 -8.68 -16.71 -18.49
C VAL A 284 -8.64 -18.23 -18.61
N ILE A 285 -7.46 -18.80 -18.62
CA ILE A 285 -7.26 -20.26 -18.60
C ILE A 285 -7.10 -20.67 -17.14
N VAL A 286 -7.86 -21.69 -16.71
CA VAL A 286 -7.72 -22.28 -15.37
C VAL A 286 -7.16 -23.69 -15.51
N ALA A 287 -6.02 -23.95 -14.88
CA ALA A 287 -5.38 -25.26 -14.84
C ALA A 287 -5.37 -25.81 -13.41
N ASN A 288 -5.72 -27.10 -13.26
CA ASN A 288 -5.70 -27.75 -11.95
C ASN A 288 -4.34 -28.38 -11.69
N GLY A 289 -3.63 -27.89 -10.64
CA GLY A 289 -2.34 -28.44 -10.25
C GLY A 289 -1.70 -27.67 -9.09
N ASP A 290 -0.57 -28.19 -8.63
CA ASP A 290 0.18 -27.59 -7.54
C ASP A 290 1.20 -26.58 -8.09
N GLY A 291 0.96 -25.29 -7.86
CA GLY A 291 1.86 -24.20 -8.23
C GLY A 291 3.24 -24.21 -7.55
N ARG A 292 3.49 -25.12 -6.62
CA ARG A 292 4.81 -25.36 -6.01
C ARG A 292 5.63 -26.40 -6.76
N ASN A 293 4.99 -27.17 -7.65
CA ASN A 293 5.67 -28.20 -8.43
C ASN A 293 6.30 -27.56 -9.68
N SER A 294 7.63 -27.50 -9.69
CA SER A 294 8.40 -26.90 -10.77
C SER A 294 8.21 -27.61 -12.12
N ASP A 295 8.08 -28.94 -12.13
CA ASP A 295 7.87 -29.71 -13.36
C ASP A 295 6.51 -29.40 -13.97
N PHE A 296 5.48 -29.35 -13.13
CA PHE A 296 4.13 -28.94 -13.55
C PHE A 296 4.12 -27.50 -14.11
N LEU A 297 4.81 -26.56 -13.45
CA LEU A 297 4.90 -25.19 -13.94
C LEU A 297 5.59 -25.10 -15.32
N VAL A 298 6.60 -25.96 -15.57
CA VAL A 298 7.25 -26.06 -16.89
C VAL A 298 6.30 -26.64 -17.93
N GLU A 299 5.54 -27.69 -17.60
CA GLU A 299 4.51 -28.26 -18.48
C GLU A 299 3.43 -27.22 -18.83
N GLU A 300 3.05 -26.38 -17.85
CA GLU A 300 2.09 -25.29 -18.05
C GLU A 300 2.68 -24.05 -18.73
N GLY A 301 3.97 -24.07 -19.12
CA GLY A 301 4.64 -23.05 -19.92
C GLY A 301 5.08 -21.82 -19.14
N ILE A 302 5.48 -21.93 -17.88
CA ILE A 302 5.90 -20.79 -17.04
C ILE A 302 6.95 -19.90 -17.72
N ARG A 303 7.79 -20.45 -18.59
CA ARG A 303 8.85 -19.71 -19.30
C ARG A 303 8.34 -18.74 -20.35
N ASP A 304 7.09 -18.91 -20.78
CA ASP A 304 6.43 -18.09 -21.80
C ASP A 304 5.62 -16.93 -21.20
N TYR A 305 5.63 -16.82 -19.85
CA TYR A 305 4.94 -15.75 -19.14
C TYR A 305 5.91 -14.65 -18.71
N ASP A 306 5.49 -13.40 -18.93
CA ASP A 306 6.26 -12.21 -18.52
C ASP A 306 6.20 -11.99 -17.01
N ALA A 307 5.08 -12.37 -16.38
CA ALA A 307 4.90 -12.20 -14.94
C ALA A 307 4.25 -13.41 -14.26
N VAL A 308 4.64 -13.63 -13.00
CA VAL A 308 4.00 -14.58 -12.08
C VAL A 308 3.49 -13.85 -10.86
N VAL A 309 2.22 -14.08 -10.51
CA VAL A 309 1.55 -13.52 -9.33
C VAL A 309 1.13 -14.66 -8.41
N ALA A 310 1.75 -14.79 -7.23
CA ALA A 310 1.43 -15.83 -6.26
C ALA A 310 0.54 -15.26 -5.15
N VAL A 311 -0.73 -15.71 -5.12
CA VAL A 311 -1.79 -15.21 -4.22
C VAL A 311 -2.57 -16.35 -3.56
N THR A 312 -1.84 -17.38 -3.14
CA THR A 312 -2.40 -18.48 -2.33
C THR A 312 -2.59 -18.04 -0.87
N GLY A 313 -3.20 -18.86 -0.06
CA GLY A 313 -3.34 -18.62 1.39
C GLY A 313 -2.08 -18.95 2.22
N ASN A 314 -0.92 -19.20 1.58
CA ASN A 314 0.31 -19.60 2.26
C ASN A 314 1.50 -18.75 1.79
N ASP A 315 2.07 -17.97 2.71
CA ASP A 315 3.15 -17.03 2.44
C ASP A 315 4.41 -17.70 1.90
N GLU A 316 4.83 -18.82 2.51
CA GLU A 316 6.03 -19.55 2.13
C GLU A 316 5.89 -20.13 0.71
N ALA A 317 4.71 -20.65 0.38
CA ALA A 317 4.41 -21.15 -0.95
C ALA A 317 4.48 -20.02 -2.00
N ASN A 318 3.93 -18.86 -1.67
CA ASN A 318 3.94 -17.68 -2.56
C ASN A 318 5.37 -17.20 -2.82
N ILE A 319 6.19 -17.09 -1.76
CA ILE A 319 7.60 -16.66 -1.89
C ILE A 319 8.39 -17.67 -2.72
N LEU A 320 8.32 -18.96 -2.37
CA LEU A 320 9.07 -20.00 -3.07
C LEU A 320 8.67 -20.13 -4.54
N ALA A 321 7.37 -20.04 -4.85
CA ALA A 321 6.89 -20.08 -6.22
C ALA A 321 7.42 -18.89 -7.05
N CYS A 322 7.46 -17.68 -6.49
CA CYS A 322 8.07 -16.51 -7.14
C CYS A 322 9.58 -16.68 -7.36
N VAL A 323 10.31 -17.22 -6.37
CA VAL A 323 11.76 -17.53 -6.52
C VAL A 323 12.01 -18.57 -7.62
N VAL A 324 11.16 -19.61 -7.70
CA VAL A 324 11.21 -20.60 -8.78
C VAL A 324 10.92 -19.95 -10.14
N ALA A 325 9.90 -19.10 -10.24
CA ALA A 325 9.57 -18.37 -11.45
C ALA A 325 10.76 -17.52 -11.94
N LYS A 326 11.47 -16.82 -11.06
CA LYS A 326 12.70 -16.08 -11.40
C LYS A 326 13.78 -16.98 -11.99
N LYS A 327 13.97 -18.19 -11.45
CA LYS A 327 14.94 -19.16 -12.01
C LYS A 327 14.55 -19.65 -13.42
N PHE A 328 13.28 -19.63 -13.77
CA PHE A 328 12.81 -19.93 -15.13
C PHE A 328 12.85 -18.74 -16.08
N GLY A 329 13.31 -17.58 -15.60
CA GLY A 329 13.51 -16.39 -16.45
C GLY A 329 12.27 -15.46 -16.50
N VAL A 330 11.28 -15.67 -15.63
CA VAL A 330 10.14 -14.75 -15.53
C VAL A 330 10.63 -13.36 -15.12
N ALA A 331 10.26 -12.37 -15.90
CA ALA A 331 10.77 -11.01 -15.73
C ALA A 331 10.22 -10.32 -14.47
N ARG A 332 8.94 -10.57 -14.12
CA ARG A 332 8.28 -9.93 -12.98
C ARG A 332 7.59 -10.96 -12.08
N THR A 333 7.84 -10.85 -10.77
CA THR A 333 7.18 -11.68 -9.76
C THR A 333 6.52 -10.83 -8.68
N VAL A 334 5.30 -11.21 -8.28
CA VAL A 334 4.54 -10.57 -7.20
C VAL A 334 4.07 -11.64 -6.24
N ALA A 335 4.46 -11.55 -4.96
CA ALA A 335 4.04 -12.48 -3.91
C ALA A 335 3.10 -11.80 -2.91
N GLN A 336 1.96 -12.43 -2.62
CA GLN A 336 1.16 -12.05 -1.46
C GLN A 336 1.81 -12.63 -0.20
N VAL A 337 2.11 -11.76 0.78
CA VAL A 337 2.72 -12.15 2.06
C VAL A 337 2.01 -11.43 3.20
N GLU A 338 1.39 -12.18 4.09
CA GLU A 338 0.61 -11.64 5.21
C GLU A 338 1.47 -11.44 6.48
N ASN A 339 2.55 -12.22 6.63
CA ASN A 339 3.50 -12.06 7.72
C ASN A 339 4.50 -10.94 7.39
N LEU A 340 4.48 -9.88 8.17
CA LEU A 340 5.36 -8.70 7.95
C LEU A 340 6.85 -9.05 8.03
N GLU A 341 7.23 -10.04 8.82
CA GLU A 341 8.63 -10.50 8.93
C GLU A 341 9.13 -11.15 7.64
N TYR A 342 8.21 -11.77 6.87
CA TYR A 342 8.53 -12.43 5.60
C TYR A 342 8.62 -11.47 4.41
N VAL A 343 8.10 -10.26 4.52
CA VAL A 343 8.16 -9.25 3.43
C VAL A 343 9.61 -9.01 3.03
N ARG A 344 10.48 -8.70 3.99
CA ARG A 344 11.92 -8.48 3.73
C ARG A 344 12.61 -9.73 3.22
N LEU A 345 12.28 -10.89 3.80
CA LEU A 345 12.83 -12.16 3.36
C LEU A 345 12.50 -12.44 1.88
N ALA A 346 11.27 -12.18 1.46
CA ALA A 346 10.84 -12.33 0.07
C ALA A 346 11.64 -11.42 -0.88
N GLU A 347 11.82 -10.15 -0.49
CA GLU A 347 12.62 -9.19 -1.25
C GLU A 347 14.10 -9.62 -1.34
N ASP A 348 14.71 -10.06 -0.23
CA ASP A 348 16.08 -10.57 -0.19
C ASP A 348 16.28 -11.85 -1.01
N MET A 349 15.24 -12.69 -1.12
CA MET A 349 15.23 -13.89 -1.97
C MET A 349 15.03 -13.59 -3.47
N GLY A 350 14.80 -12.33 -3.84
CA GLY A 350 14.70 -11.90 -5.23
C GLY A 350 13.27 -11.81 -5.78
N VAL A 351 12.25 -11.82 -4.94
CA VAL A 351 10.89 -11.46 -5.34
C VAL A 351 10.86 -9.96 -5.70
N ASP A 352 10.31 -9.61 -6.87
CA ASP A 352 10.37 -8.23 -7.38
C ASP A 352 9.40 -7.30 -6.66
N ALA A 353 8.24 -7.81 -6.21
CA ALA A 353 7.28 -7.04 -5.44
C ALA A 353 6.51 -7.92 -4.45
N VAL A 354 6.17 -7.35 -3.31
CA VAL A 354 5.39 -8.03 -2.27
C VAL A 354 4.11 -7.24 -2.00
N ILE A 355 2.98 -7.94 -1.96
CA ILE A 355 1.69 -7.39 -1.59
C ILE A 355 1.31 -7.86 -0.18
N ASN A 356 1.02 -6.91 0.72
CA ASN A 356 0.54 -7.20 2.07
C ASN A 356 -0.78 -6.48 2.32
N LYS A 357 -1.88 -7.24 2.44
CA LYS A 357 -3.23 -6.67 2.63
C LYS A 357 -3.37 -5.83 3.89
N LYS A 358 -2.68 -6.22 4.96
CA LYS A 358 -2.74 -5.50 6.25
C LYS A 358 -2.17 -4.10 6.11
N LEU A 359 -0.97 -3.99 5.50
CA LEU A 359 -0.30 -2.70 5.31
C LEU A 359 -1.08 -1.76 4.42
N ILE A 360 -1.53 -2.23 3.25
CA ILE A 360 -2.27 -1.38 2.30
C ILE A 360 -3.63 -0.96 2.85
N THR A 361 -4.32 -1.86 3.58
CA THR A 361 -5.58 -1.54 4.24
C THR A 361 -5.36 -0.55 5.38
N ALA A 362 -4.34 -0.78 6.21
CA ALA A 362 -3.99 0.10 7.32
C ALA A 362 -3.67 1.52 6.83
N GLY A 363 -2.89 1.67 5.77
CA GLY A 363 -2.59 2.99 5.18
C GLY A 363 -3.86 3.74 4.73
N ARG A 364 -4.82 3.05 4.13
CA ARG A 364 -6.10 3.68 3.76
C ARG A 364 -6.94 4.12 4.95
N ILE A 365 -6.92 3.34 6.03
CA ILE A 365 -7.66 3.65 7.26
C ILE A 365 -6.95 4.74 8.08
N PHE A 366 -5.63 4.70 8.14
CA PHE A 366 -4.82 5.65 8.90
C PHE A 366 -5.06 7.11 8.48
N LYS A 367 -5.36 7.34 7.22
CA LYS A 367 -5.79 8.66 6.74
C LYS A 367 -6.90 9.29 7.60
N PHE A 368 -7.83 8.48 8.13
CA PHE A 368 -8.94 8.96 8.96
C PHE A 368 -8.52 9.36 10.38
N THR A 369 -7.30 9.03 10.79
CA THR A 369 -6.75 9.45 12.09
C THR A 369 -5.99 10.77 12.00
N LEU A 370 -5.64 11.19 10.80
CA LEU A 370 -4.96 12.44 10.51
C LEU A 370 -5.96 13.58 10.23
N SER A 371 -5.46 14.79 10.05
CA SER A 371 -6.30 15.94 9.73
C SER A 371 -6.98 15.80 8.36
N ASP A 372 -8.08 16.53 8.15
CA ASP A 372 -8.77 16.60 6.85
C ASP A 372 -7.88 17.18 5.72
N LYS A 373 -6.70 17.70 6.07
CA LYS A 373 -5.70 18.20 5.12
C LYS A 373 -4.86 17.09 4.49
N VAL A 374 -4.84 15.89 5.09
CA VAL A 374 -4.19 14.71 4.53
C VAL A 374 -5.13 14.08 3.49
N ARG A 375 -4.68 14.05 2.25
CA ARG A 375 -5.43 13.44 1.14
C ARG A 375 -5.16 11.97 0.98
N PHE A 376 -3.95 11.56 1.27
CA PHE A 376 -3.48 10.21 1.05
C PHE A 376 -2.37 9.84 2.03
N VAL A 377 -2.33 8.58 2.44
CA VAL A 377 -1.26 7.96 3.24
C VAL A 377 -0.98 6.59 2.65
N ARG A 378 0.29 6.25 2.46
CA ARG A 378 0.73 4.93 2.01
C ARG A 378 1.99 4.52 2.76
N TYR A 379 2.01 3.28 3.23
CA TYR A 379 3.21 2.60 3.68
C TYR A 379 3.94 2.05 2.46
N MET A 380 5.24 2.26 2.42
CA MET A 380 6.07 1.84 1.30
C MET A 380 6.81 0.55 1.62
N SER A 381 6.95 -0.32 0.62
CA SER A 381 7.73 -1.56 0.74
C SER A 381 9.17 -1.28 1.16
N GLY A 382 9.72 -2.14 2.02
CA GLY A 382 11.12 -2.05 2.45
C GLY A 382 11.47 -0.93 3.43
N THR A 383 10.50 -0.13 3.90
CA THR A 383 10.69 0.96 4.85
C THR A 383 9.55 1.04 5.86
N ASP A 384 9.83 1.59 7.03
CA ASP A 384 8.80 1.94 8.02
C ASP A 384 8.18 3.33 7.76
N ALA A 385 8.69 4.08 6.77
CA ALA A 385 8.24 5.43 6.49
C ALA A 385 6.92 5.50 5.76
N GLU A 386 6.26 6.63 5.93
CA GLU A 386 4.97 6.92 5.32
C GLU A 386 5.11 8.01 4.26
N VAL A 387 4.37 7.85 3.19
CA VAL A 387 4.21 8.87 2.16
C VAL A 387 2.84 9.50 2.29
N LEU A 388 2.82 10.81 2.43
CA LEU A 388 1.63 11.58 2.68
C LEU A 388 1.44 12.67 1.62
N GLU A 389 0.21 12.91 1.23
CA GLU A 389 -0.15 14.07 0.43
C GLU A 389 -0.99 15.03 1.28
N TYR A 390 -0.45 16.21 1.56
CA TYR A 390 -1.12 17.27 2.30
C TYR A 390 -1.69 18.35 1.37
N THR A 391 -2.75 19.01 1.82
CA THR A 391 -3.18 20.29 1.27
C THR A 391 -2.80 21.37 2.28
N ALA A 392 -1.97 22.35 1.88
CA ALA A 392 -1.57 23.47 2.73
C ALA A 392 -2.79 24.36 3.05
N ALA A 393 -3.08 24.52 4.35
CA ALA A 393 -4.13 25.45 4.76
C ALA A 393 -3.63 26.91 4.61
N PRO A 394 -4.52 27.87 4.34
CA PRO A 394 -4.18 29.28 4.48
C PRO A 394 -3.61 29.56 5.86
N GLU A 395 -2.56 30.39 5.92
CA GLU A 395 -1.89 30.80 7.17
C GLU A 395 -1.22 29.67 7.96
N SER A 396 -1.18 28.44 7.43
CA SER A 396 -0.47 27.33 8.05
C SER A 396 1.04 27.61 8.10
N ARG A 397 1.75 27.01 9.07
CA ARG A 397 3.19 27.22 9.30
C ARG A 397 4.02 27.00 8.03
N ILE A 398 3.61 26.03 7.19
CA ILE A 398 4.35 25.68 5.97
C ILE A 398 4.28 26.78 4.88
N THR A 399 3.30 27.68 4.94
CA THR A 399 3.11 28.77 3.95
C THR A 399 3.81 30.08 4.33
N GLN A 400 4.37 30.19 5.53
CA GLN A 400 4.86 31.45 6.09
C GLN A 400 6.21 31.89 5.50
N ALA A 401 7.08 30.94 5.12
CA ALA A 401 8.42 31.23 4.64
C ALA A 401 8.87 30.22 3.57
N PRO A 402 9.98 30.46 2.83
CA PRO A 402 10.65 29.43 2.04
C PRO A 402 11.05 28.24 2.89
N LEU A 403 11.06 27.02 2.33
CA LEU A 403 11.31 25.77 3.06
C LEU A 403 12.63 25.76 3.84
N LYS A 404 13.68 26.43 3.33
CA LYS A 404 14.98 26.56 4.01
C LYS A 404 14.92 27.32 5.34
N ASP A 405 13.91 28.20 5.49
CA ASP A 405 13.73 29.08 6.65
C ASP A 405 12.67 28.53 7.61
N ILE A 406 12.10 27.35 7.30
CA ILE A 406 11.12 26.64 8.13
C ILE A 406 11.85 25.52 8.88
N GLU A 407 11.74 25.50 10.21
CA GLU A 407 12.22 24.38 11.03
C GLU A 407 11.29 23.16 10.84
N PHE A 408 11.44 22.49 9.70
CA PHE A 408 10.69 21.29 9.40
C PHE A 408 11.30 20.07 10.13
N PRO A 409 10.49 19.06 10.56
CA PRO A 409 10.98 17.89 11.29
C PRO A 409 12.10 17.16 10.54
N ARG A 410 13.18 16.77 11.27
CA ARG A 410 14.39 16.19 10.65
C ARG A 410 14.17 14.83 10.00
N ASN A 411 13.18 14.06 10.52
CA ASN A 411 12.83 12.73 10.01
C ASN A 411 11.66 12.81 8.99
N ALA A 412 11.50 13.96 8.34
CA ALA A 412 10.55 14.16 7.27
C ALA A 412 11.17 15.03 6.16
N ILE A 413 10.72 14.80 4.92
CA ILE A 413 11.19 15.53 3.75
C ILE A 413 10.03 15.87 2.83
N ILE A 414 10.01 17.11 2.33
CA ILE A 414 9.09 17.53 1.29
C ILE A 414 9.72 17.19 -0.06
N GLY A 415 9.09 16.29 -0.79
CA GLY A 415 9.58 15.82 -2.09
C GLY A 415 9.15 16.70 -3.25
N GLY A 416 7.87 17.11 -3.25
CA GLY A 416 7.33 17.88 -4.37
C GLY A 416 6.05 18.62 -4.04
N VAL A 417 5.70 19.55 -4.91
CA VAL A 417 4.55 20.45 -4.78
C VAL A 417 3.72 20.41 -6.05
N ILE A 418 2.42 20.41 -5.88
CA ILE A 418 1.45 20.54 -6.97
C ILE A 418 0.61 21.79 -6.70
N ARG A 419 0.71 22.77 -7.60
CA ARG A 419 0.01 24.06 -7.57
C ARG A 419 -0.89 24.19 -8.79
N GLY A 420 -2.17 24.03 -8.61
CA GLY A 420 -3.13 24.04 -9.71
C GLY A 420 -2.83 22.98 -10.77
N SER A 421 -2.43 23.41 -11.98
CA SER A 421 -2.03 22.53 -13.08
C SER A 421 -0.54 22.18 -13.08
N GLU A 422 0.30 22.90 -12.36
CA GLU A 422 1.74 22.73 -12.35
C GLU A 422 2.21 21.78 -11.24
N SER A 423 3.36 21.16 -11.47
CA SER A 423 4.07 20.38 -10.46
C SER A 423 5.57 20.63 -10.54
N PHE A 424 6.23 20.64 -9.39
CA PHE A 424 7.68 20.86 -9.31
C PHE A 424 8.28 20.15 -8.09
N ILE A 425 9.56 19.87 -8.18
CA ILE A 425 10.33 19.27 -7.08
C ILE A 425 10.64 20.35 -6.04
N ALA A 426 10.40 20.05 -4.78
CA ALA A 426 10.65 20.99 -3.69
C ALA A 426 12.16 21.17 -3.45
N VAL A 427 12.59 22.41 -3.36
CA VAL A 427 13.96 22.83 -3.00
C VAL A 427 13.92 23.84 -1.86
N GLY A 428 15.09 24.16 -1.27
CA GLY A 428 15.13 25.07 -0.12
C GLY A 428 14.46 26.44 -0.34
N ASP A 429 14.57 26.99 -1.54
CA ASP A 429 13.94 28.27 -1.90
C ASP A 429 12.45 28.17 -2.28
N THR A 430 11.90 26.97 -2.33
CA THR A 430 10.48 26.74 -2.60
C THR A 430 9.63 27.35 -1.49
N ARG A 431 8.65 28.15 -1.87
CA ARG A 431 7.60 28.67 -0.99
C ARG A 431 6.30 27.93 -1.28
N ILE A 432 5.73 27.30 -0.24
CA ILE A 432 4.43 26.66 -0.32
C ILE A 432 3.35 27.74 -0.22
N GLU A 433 2.35 27.67 -1.10
CA GLU A 433 1.21 28.59 -1.11
C GLU A 433 -0.04 27.92 -0.55
N PRO A 434 -1.02 28.70 -0.10
CA PRO A 434 -2.32 28.16 0.30
C PRO A 434 -2.93 27.28 -0.79
N TYR A 435 -3.48 26.12 -0.36
CA TYR A 435 -4.09 25.10 -1.22
C TYR A 435 -3.12 24.31 -2.11
N ASP A 436 -1.81 24.53 -2.03
CA ASP A 436 -0.84 23.65 -2.65
C ASP A 436 -1.01 22.23 -2.11
N ARG A 437 -0.86 21.23 -3.00
CA ARG A 437 -0.76 19.84 -2.60
C ARG A 437 0.71 19.49 -2.48
N VAL A 438 1.10 18.94 -1.36
CA VAL A 438 2.50 18.71 -0.99
C VAL A 438 2.73 17.25 -0.71
N ALA A 439 3.66 16.64 -1.45
CA ALA A 439 4.11 15.28 -1.19
C ALA A 439 5.18 15.28 -0.10
N VAL A 440 4.90 14.61 1.00
CA VAL A 440 5.79 14.52 2.17
C VAL A 440 6.12 13.05 2.43
N PHE A 441 7.39 12.77 2.69
CA PHE A 441 7.89 11.52 3.20
C PHE A 441 8.27 11.73 4.67
N ALA A 442 7.80 10.86 5.57
CA ALA A 442 8.04 11.00 7.01
C ALA A 442 8.16 9.64 7.70
N LEU A 443 9.03 9.56 8.69
CA LEU A 443 9.02 8.41 9.60
C LEU A 443 7.80 8.47 10.53
N PRO A 444 7.25 7.33 10.97
CA PRO A 444 5.96 7.25 11.67
C PRO A 444 5.88 8.16 12.89
N GLU A 445 6.94 8.22 13.70
CA GLU A 445 7.01 9.04 14.91
C GLU A 445 6.88 10.54 14.63
N THR A 446 7.16 10.96 13.38
CA THR A 446 7.21 12.36 12.96
C THR A 446 5.91 12.83 12.29
N VAL A 447 5.07 11.92 11.82
CA VAL A 447 3.86 12.25 11.03
C VAL A 447 2.93 13.24 11.74
N LYS A 448 2.72 13.06 13.05
CA LYS A 448 1.87 13.97 13.83
C LYS A 448 2.46 15.37 13.98
N GLU A 449 3.78 15.47 14.01
CA GLU A 449 4.46 16.76 14.03
C GLU A 449 4.34 17.44 12.67
N VAL A 450 4.54 16.70 11.57
CA VAL A 450 4.34 17.17 10.19
C VAL A 450 2.92 17.69 9.98
N ASP A 451 1.91 16.97 10.46
CA ASP A 451 0.50 17.36 10.33
C ASP A 451 0.20 18.76 10.90
N LYS A 452 0.92 19.20 11.94
CA LYS A 452 0.77 20.54 12.54
C LYS A 452 1.28 21.68 11.63
N PHE A 453 2.13 21.38 10.66
CA PHE A 453 2.63 22.40 9.74
C PHE A 453 1.63 22.74 8.64
N PHE A 454 0.67 21.87 8.36
CA PHE A 454 -0.31 22.03 7.28
C PHE A 454 -1.70 22.49 7.76
N LYS A 455 -1.87 22.63 9.09
CA LYS A 455 -3.11 23.10 9.73
C LYS A 455 -3.24 24.61 9.76
#